data_80a2aa6c6f0ae48958459fafb2c432bd
#
_entry.id   80a2aa6c6f0ae48958459fafb2c432bd
#
_cell.length_a   1.000
_cell.length_b   1.000
_cell.length_c   1.000
_cell.angle_alpha   90.00
_cell.angle_beta   90.00
_cell.angle_gamma   90.00
#
_symmetry.space_group_name_H-M   'P 1'
#
loop_
_entity.id
_entity.type
_entity.pdbx_description
1 polymer ?
#
loop_
_entity_poly.entity_id
_entity_poly.type
_entity_poly.pdbx_seq_one_letter_code
_entity_poly.pdbx_strand_id
1 'polypeptide(L)'
;MNAKMPELKQCFELAGFSDVRTLLSSGNVAFTARASSANALELRAEKAMHSQLGHSFGTIVRTAQYLQDLVGSDPFAKFNLPPRAKHVITFLRRPPEISVIFPIERDGASILDLVAQEVLSAYVPIAKGPVFMGLLERTFGKDITTRTFETVRKCSAA
;
A
#
# COMPACT_ATOMS: atom_id res chain seq x y z
N MET A 1 -2.76 2.79 -12.43
CA MET A 1 -2.19 4.15 -12.36
C MET A 1 -1.79 4.60 -13.76
N ASN A 2 -2.13 5.83 -14.15
CA ASN A 2 -1.91 6.36 -15.49
C ASN A 2 -0.68 7.25 -15.60
N ALA A 3 0.42 6.87 -14.95
CA ALA A 3 1.68 7.58 -15.08
C ALA A 3 2.79 6.57 -15.43
N LYS A 4 3.68 6.98 -16.32
CA LYS A 4 4.85 6.19 -16.63
C LYS A 4 5.87 6.29 -15.49
N MET A 5 6.57 5.21 -15.21
CA MET A 5 7.52 5.19 -14.09
C MET A 5 8.62 6.26 -14.21
N PRO A 6 9.22 6.55 -15.38
CA PRO A 6 10.18 7.65 -15.50
C PRO A 6 9.57 9.02 -15.16
N GLU A 7 8.31 9.27 -15.53
CA GLU A 7 7.62 10.51 -15.22
C GLU A 7 7.36 10.64 -13.72
N LEU A 8 6.97 9.54 -13.08
CA LEU A 8 6.74 9.49 -11.65
C LEU A 8 8.04 9.76 -10.87
N LYS A 9 9.14 9.15 -11.30
CA LYS A 9 10.47 9.40 -10.72
C LYS A 9 10.82 10.88 -10.80
N GLN A 10 10.61 11.50 -11.96
CA GLN A 10 10.89 12.92 -12.15
C GLN A 10 10.06 13.80 -11.23
N CYS A 11 8.79 13.48 -11.02
CA CYS A 11 7.94 14.23 -10.08
C CYS A 11 8.54 14.23 -8.67
N PHE A 12 9.01 13.08 -8.21
CA PHE A 12 9.59 12.97 -6.87
C PHE A 12 10.93 13.71 -6.77
N GLU A 13 11.75 13.65 -7.81
CA GLU A 13 13.01 14.41 -7.87
C GLU A 13 12.74 15.91 -7.84
N LEU A 14 11.76 16.39 -8.58
CA LEU A 14 11.36 17.80 -8.60
C LEU A 14 10.74 18.25 -7.27
N ALA A 15 10.15 17.32 -6.53
CA ALA A 15 9.66 17.58 -5.17
C ALA A 15 10.79 17.79 -4.17
N GLY A 16 12.04 17.54 -4.56
CA GLY A 16 13.22 17.69 -3.70
C GLY A 16 13.64 16.42 -2.97
N PHE A 17 13.06 15.27 -3.33
CA PHE A 17 13.50 13.98 -2.80
C PHE A 17 14.76 13.51 -3.52
N SER A 18 15.62 12.78 -2.82
CA SER A 18 16.86 12.22 -3.40
C SER A 18 16.81 10.70 -3.46
N ASP A 19 17.75 10.12 -4.20
CA ASP A 19 17.86 8.67 -4.40
C ASP A 19 16.53 8.03 -4.81
N VAL A 20 15.80 8.70 -5.71
CA VAL A 20 14.48 8.26 -6.14
C VAL A 20 14.59 7.04 -7.06
N ARG A 21 13.91 5.97 -6.69
CA ARG A 21 13.82 4.74 -7.48
C ARG A 21 12.39 4.27 -7.56
N THR A 22 11.94 3.90 -8.73
CA THR A 22 10.64 3.25 -8.89
C THR A 22 10.83 1.73 -8.88
N LEU A 23 9.86 1.03 -8.29
CA LEU A 23 9.87 -0.42 -8.17
C LEU A 23 8.59 -0.97 -8.75
N LEU A 24 8.73 -1.86 -9.72
CA LEU A 24 7.61 -2.47 -10.43
C LEU A 24 6.79 -1.40 -11.17
N SER A 25 5.65 -1.77 -11.72
CA SER A 25 4.80 -0.85 -12.49
C SER A 25 3.59 -0.33 -11.73
N SER A 26 3.43 -0.72 -10.47
CA SER A 26 2.25 -0.40 -9.67
C SER A 26 2.33 0.92 -8.89
N GLY A 27 3.39 1.70 -9.10
CA GLY A 27 3.52 3.01 -8.46
C GLY A 27 4.20 2.98 -7.11
N ASN A 28 5.19 2.11 -6.95
CA ASN A 28 6.01 2.08 -5.73
C ASN A 28 7.25 2.93 -5.96
N VAL A 29 7.53 3.85 -5.05
CA VAL A 29 8.68 4.76 -5.14
C VAL A 29 9.47 4.73 -3.84
N ALA A 30 10.75 4.41 -3.95
CA ALA A 30 11.68 4.53 -2.84
C ALA A 30 12.45 5.84 -2.99
N PHE A 31 12.62 6.57 -1.89
CA PHE A 31 13.31 7.85 -1.91
C PHE A 31 13.91 8.17 -0.55
N THR A 32 14.83 9.13 -0.55
CA THR A 32 15.42 9.70 0.66
C THR A 32 14.92 11.13 0.83
N ALA A 33 14.51 11.47 2.05
CA ALA A 33 14.05 12.80 2.40
C ALA A 33 14.58 13.20 3.77
N ARG A 34 14.60 14.50 4.04
CA ARG A 34 14.86 15.01 5.39
C ARG A 34 13.76 14.52 6.33
N ALA A 35 14.10 14.36 7.60
CA ALA A 35 13.15 13.94 8.62
C ALA A 35 11.91 14.82 8.59
N SER A 36 10.75 14.21 8.38
CA SER A 36 9.47 14.87 8.24
C SER A 36 8.37 13.86 8.54
N SER A 37 7.17 14.34 8.83
CA SER A 37 6.03 13.44 9.04
C SER A 37 5.64 12.76 7.73
N ALA A 38 5.07 11.56 7.82
CA ALA A 38 4.56 10.85 6.65
C ALA A 38 3.53 11.71 5.90
N ASN A 39 2.64 12.38 6.63
CA ASN A 39 1.63 13.25 6.02
C ASN A 39 2.26 14.40 5.24
N ALA A 40 3.30 15.04 5.76
CA ALA A 40 3.98 16.12 5.06
C ALA A 40 4.64 15.64 3.77
N LEU A 41 5.25 14.45 3.79
CA LEU A 41 5.86 13.84 2.61
C LEU A 41 4.80 13.43 1.57
N GLU A 42 3.68 12.90 2.01
CA GLU A 42 2.56 12.54 1.15
C GLU A 42 2.02 13.76 0.41
N LEU A 43 1.76 14.85 1.12
CA LEU A 43 1.25 16.09 0.53
C LEU A 43 2.26 16.70 -0.46
N ARG A 44 3.54 16.65 -0.14
CA ARG A 44 4.60 17.15 -1.01
C ARG A 44 4.69 16.36 -2.31
N ALA A 45 4.59 15.03 -2.24
CA ALA A 45 4.58 14.18 -3.42
C ALA A 45 3.33 14.41 -4.27
N GLU A 46 2.17 14.49 -3.64
CA GLU A 46 0.90 14.73 -4.34
C GLU A 46 0.90 16.09 -5.04
N LYS A 47 1.42 17.13 -4.41
CA LYS A 47 1.54 18.46 -5.00
C LYS A 47 2.45 18.44 -6.23
N ALA A 48 3.58 17.75 -6.15
CA ALA A 48 4.49 17.63 -7.28
C ALA A 48 3.87 16.89 -8.46
N MET A 49 3.15 15.80 -8.18
CA MET A 49 2.44 15.06 -9.22
C MET A 49 1.37 15.93 -9.87
N HIS A 50 0.60 16.67 -9.10
CA HIS A 50 -0.41 17.57 -9.64
C HIS A 50 0.20 18.62 -10.55
N SER A 51 1.31 19.23 -10.15
CA SER A 51 2.01 20.24 -10.94
C SER A 51 2.59 19.71 -12.24
N GLN A 52 3.15 18.50 -12.22
CA GLN A 52 3.88 17.96 -13.36
C GLN A 52 3.01 17.10 -14.29
N LEU A 53 2.00 16.43 -13.76
CA LEU A 53 1.16 15.51 -14.52
C LEU A 53 -0.26 16.02 -14.76
N GLY A 54 -0.64 17.13 -14.11
CA GLY A 54 -1.99 17.69 -14.19
C GLY A 54 -2.99 17.01 -13.26
N HIS A 55 -2.60 15.94 -12.58
CA HIS A 55 -3.41 15.24 -11.58
C HIS A 55 -2.49 14.52 -10.60
N SER A 56 -3.00 14.20 -9.42
CA SER A 56 -2.24 13.47 -8.43
C SER A 56 -2.85 12.10 -8.15
N PHE A 57 -2.03 11.22 -7.63
CA PHE A 57 -2.46 9.91 -7.12
C PHE A 57 -2.35 9.94 -5.60
N GLY A 58 -3.33 9.35 -4.92
CA GLY A 58 -3.27 9.21 -3.47
C GLY A 58 -1.97 8.52 -3.06
N THR A 59 -1.22 9.16 -2.16
CA THR A 59 0.12 8.72 -1.76
C THR A 59 0.12 8.34 -0.29
N ILE A 60 0.69 7.17 0.01
CA ILE A 60 0.85 6.69 1.38
C ILE A 60 2.33 6.41 1.59
N VAL A 61 2.91 7.05 2.61
CA VAL A 61 4.35 6.96 2.91
C VAL A 61 4.57 6.12 4.16
N ARG A 62 5.55 5.24 4.08
CA ARG A 62 6.08 4.48 5.21
C ARG A 62 7.59 4.53 5.17
N THR A 63 8.24 4.56 6.32
CA THR A 63 9.71 4.48 6.35
C THR A 63 10.17 3.09 5.94
N ALA A 64 11.37 3.00 5.38
CA ALA A 64 11.97 1.70 5.02
C ALA A 64 12.07 0.78 6.24
N GLN A 65 12.46 1.33 7.40
CA GLN A 65 12.55 0.56 8.64
C GLN A 65 11.20 -0.01 9.06
N TYR A 66 10.13 0.78 8.93
CA TYR A 66 8.78 0.32 9.25
C TYR A 66 8.38 -0.88 8.39
N LEU A 67 8.66 -0.82 7.09
CA LEU A 67 8.37 -1.93 6.17
C LEU A 67 9.23 -3.15 6.47
N GLN A 68 10.50 -2.95 6.80
CA GLN A 68 11.40 -4.04 7.17
C GLN A 68 10.91 -4.76 8.43
N ASP A 69 10.46 -4.02 9.43
CA ASP A 69 9.92 -4.58 10.65
C ASP A 69 8.62 -5.35 10.39
N LEU A 70 7.75 -4.80 9.54
CA LEU A 70 6.49 -5.45 9.15
C LEU A 70 6.76 -6.78 8.45
N VAL A 71 7.65 -6.79 7.48
CA VAL A 71 8.01 -8.01 6.74
C VAL A 71 8.70 -9.02 7.66
N GLY A 72 9.61 -8.55 8.51
CA GLY A 72 10.35 -9.39 9.44
C GLY A 72 9.47 -10.03 10.51
N SER A 73 8.32 -9.44 10.82
CA SER A 73 7.38 -10.01 11.78
C SER A 73 6.62 -11.23 11.26
N ASP A 74 6.72 -11.51 9.95
CA ASP A 74 6.00 -12.59 9.26
C ASP A 74 4.50 -12.59 9.60
N PRO A 75 3.78 -11.51 9.20
CA PRO A 75 2.44 -11.23 9.73
C PRO A 75 1.36 -12.23 9.32
N PHE A 76 1.60 -13.04 8.28
CA PHE A 76 0.64 -14.06 7.84
C PHE A 76 0.85 -15.44 8.45
N ALA A 77 1.95 -15.63 9.17
CA ALA A 77 2.34 -16.96 9.68
C ALA A 77 1.31 -17.58 10.64
N LYS A 78 0.61 -16.74 11.41
CA LYS A 78 -0.38 -17.22 12.39
C LYS A 78 -1.72 -17.63 11.78
N PHE A 79 -1.94 -17.34 10.49
CA PHE A 79 -3.20 -17.65 9.82
C PHE A 79 -3.07 -18.94 9.04
N ASN A 80 -4.10 -19.78 9.12
CA ASN A 80 -4.17 -21.02 8.34
C ASN A 80 -4.87 -20.73 7.01
N LEU A 81 -4.07 -20.37 6.00
CA LEU A 81 -4.60 -19.94 4.70
C LEU A 81 -4.47 -21.03 3.65
N PRO A 82 -5.42 -21.10 2.68
CA PRO A 82 -5.30 -22.04 1.56
C PRO A 82 -4.00 -21.79 0.77
N PRO A 83 -3.36 -22.83 0.22
CA PRO A 83 -2.12 -22.65 -0.56
C PRO A 83 -2.27 -21.74 -1.77
N ARG A 84 -3.50 -21.64 -2.33
CA ARG A 84 -3.80 -20.81 -3.50
C ARG A 84 -4.14 -19.37 -3.13
N ALA A 85 -4.25 -19.05 -1.85
CA ALA A 85 -4.60 -17.72 -1.40
C ALA A 85 -3.44 -16.75 -1.64
N LYS A 86 -3.77 -15.57 -2.17
CA LYS A 86 -2.83 -14.47 -2.29
C LYS A 86 -2.85 -13.67 -0.99
N HIS A 87 -1.68 -13.41 -0.45
CA HIS A 87 -1.51 -12.61 0.75
C HIS A 87 -1.34 -11.14 0.34
N VAL A 88 -2.09 -10.26 0.97
CA VAL A 88 -2.18 -8.87 0.57
C VAL A 88 -2.15 -7.98 1.78
N ILE A 89 -1.42 -6.87 1.67
CA ILE A 89 -1.41 -5.82 2.69
C ILE A 89 -2.04 -4.57 2.10
N THR A 90 -2.99 -3.99 2.82
CA THR A 90 -3.59 -2.71 2.49
C THR A 90 -3.09 -1.67 3.48
N PHE A 91 -2.47 -0.63 2.94
CA PHE A 91 -1.96 0.48 3.74
C PHE A 91 -3.04 1.54 3.86
N LEU A 92 -3.34 1.94 5.08
CA LEU A 92 -4.29 3.02 5.36
C LEU A 92 -3.53 4.33 5.51
N ARG A 93 -4.06 5.39 4.93
CA ARG A 93 -3.44 6.70 5.06
C ARG A 93 -3.57 7.24 6.47
N ARG A 94 -4.69 6.94 7.13
CA ARG A 94 -4.99 7.37 8.50
C ARG A 94 -5.45 6.19 9.33
N PRO A 95 -5.28 6.23 10.65
CA PRO A 95 -5.84 5.20 11.52
C PRO A 95 -7.35 5.11 11.30
N PRO A 96 -7.92 3.90 11.17
CA PRO A 96 -9.35 3.75 10.95
C PRO A 96 -10.14 4.06 12.22
N GLU A 97 -11.27 4.74 12.06
CA GLU A 97 -12.21 5.04 13.14
C GLU A 97 -13.36 4.03 13.15
N ILE A 98 -13.05 2.77 12.95
CA ILE A 98 -14.07 1.72 12.85
C ILE A 98 -13.87 0.67 13.93
N SER A 99 -14.99 0.10 14.37
CA SER A 99 -15.02 -1.03 15.29
C SER A 99 -15.50 -2.24 14.48
N VAL A 100 -14.57 -3.08 14.06
CA VAL A 100 -14.87 -4.25 13.22
C VAL A 100 -14.31 -5.49 13.89
N ILE A 101 -15.08 -6.57 13.82
CA ILE A 101 -14.64 -7.88 14.32
C ILE A 101 -14.05 -8.66 13.14
N PHE A 102 -12.81 -9.10 13.30
CA PHE A 102 -12.12 -9.90 12.29
C PHE A 102 -12.20 -11.40 12.60
N PRO A 103 -12.14 -12.28 11.60
CA PRO A 103 -12.03 -11.98 10.18
C PRO A 103 -13.39 -11.59 9.55
N ILE A 104 -13.32 -10.86 8.43
CA ILE A 104 -14.48 -10.59 7.57
C ILE A 104 -14.28 -11.43 6.32
N GLU A 105 -15.21 -12.35 6.04
CA GLU A 105 -15.10 -13.27 4.92
C GLU A 105 -16.23 -13.09 3.93
N ARG A 106 -15.92 -13.11 2.64
CA ARG A 106 -16.90 -13.02 1.56
C ARG A 106 -16.33 -13.55 0.26
N ASP A 107 -16.98 -14.55 -0.32
CA ASP A 107 -16.70 -15.07 -1.66
C ASP A 107 -15.21 -15.35 -1.94
N GLY A 108 -14.53 -16.02 -1.00
CA GLY A 108 -13.12 -16.37 -1.13
C GLY A 108 -12.15 -15.28 -0.71
N ALA A 109 -12.63 -14.11 -0.31
CA ALA A 109 -11.82 -13.03 0.23
C ALA A 109 -11.98 -12.98 1.75
N SER A 110 -10.87 -12.77 2.45
CA SER A 110 -10.85 -12.69 3.90
C SER A 110 -10.02 -11.49 4.34
N ILE A 111 -10.63 -10.57 5.10
CA ILE A 111 -9.91 -9.53 5.81
C ILE A 111 -9.56 -10.13 7.17
N LEU A 112 -8.29 -10.41 7.39
CA LEU A 112 -7.83 -11.22 8.51
C LEU A 112 -7.66 -10.42 9.79
N ASP A 113 -7.04 -9.25 9.70
CA ASP A 113 -6.74 -8.44 10.87
C ASP A 113 -6.29 -7.04 10.47
N LEU A 114 -6.30 -6.14 11.43
CA LEU A 114 -5.73 -4.80 11.33
C LEU A 114 -4.57 -4.72 12.32
N VAL A 115 -3.38 -4.47 11.84
CA VAL A 115 -2.17 -4.31 12.65
C VAL A 115 -1.64 -2.90 12.43
N ALA A 116 -1.72 -2.04 13.46
CA ALA A 116 -1.38 -0.63 13.35
C ALA A 116 -2.22 0.06 12.26
N GLN A 117 -1.62 0.45 11.14
CA GLN A 117 -2.32 1.08 10.01
C GLN A 117 -2.31 0.20 8.76
N GLU A 118 -2.06 -1.09 8.91
CA GLU A 118 -2.05 -2.05 7.81
C GLU A 118 -3.11 -3.12 8.01
N VAL A 119 -3.82 -3.40 6.93
CA VAL A 119 -4.84 -4.45 6.89
C VAL A 119 -4.25 -5.69 6.25
N LEU A 120 -4.29 -6.79 6.96
CA LEU A 120 -3.85 -8.09 6.44
C LEU A 120 -5.04 -8.81 5.83
N SER A 121 -4.90 -9.23 4.58
CA SER A 121 -5.97 -9.91 3.86
C SER A 121 -5.42 -11.04 3.01
N ALA A 122 -6.30 -11.97 2.66
CA ALA A 122 -5.99 -13.02 1.72
C ALA A 122 -7.21 -13.26 0.83
N TYR A 123 -6.97 -13.63 -0.41
CA TYR A 123 -8.07 -14.01 -1.29
C TYR A 123 -7.64 -15.10 -2.25
N VAL A 124 -8.62 -15.93 -2.63
CA VAL A 124 -8.46 -16.92 -3.69
C VAL A 124 -9.13 -16.34 -4.93
N PRO A 125 -8.42 -16.21 -6.07
CA PRO A 125 -9.05 -15.73 -7.30
C PRO A 125 -10.23 -16.58 -7.70
N ILE A 126 -11.37 -15.94 -8.02
CA ILE A 126 -12.60 -16.61 -8.45
C ILE A 126 -13.05 -16.09 -9.80
N ALA A 127 -13.82 -16.92 -10.53
CA ALA A 127 -14.28 -16.60 -11.87
C ALA A 127 -15.27 -15.43 -11.93
N LYS A 128 -15.92 -15.09 -10.82
CA LYS A 128 -16.91 -14.01 -10.74
C LYS A 128 -16.33 -12.60 -10.66
N GLY A 129 -14.99 -12.47 -10.71
CA GLY A 129 -14.32 -11.18 -10.69
C GLY A 129 -13.98 -10.67 -9.28
N PRO A 130 -13.45 -9.44 -9.18
CA PRO A 130 -12.84 -8.95 -7.95
C PRO A 130 -13.86 -8.46 -6.91
N VAL A 131 -14.29 -9.31 -6.02
CA VAL A 131 -15.08 -8.94 -4.85
C VAL A 131 -14.20 -8.29 -3.78
N PHE A 132 -12.91 -8.64 -3.78
CA PHE A 132 -11.95 -8.30 -2.75
C PHE A 132 -11.74 -6.79 -2.56
N MET A 133 -11.47 -6.05 -3.64
CA MET A 133 -11.23 -4.60 -3.55
C MET A 133 -12.48 -3.85 -3.08
N GLY A 134 -13.66 -4.27 -3.54
CA GLY A 134 -14.91 -3.69 -3.09
C GLY A 134 -15.14 -3.89 -1.59
N LEU A 135 -14.78 -5.05 -1.07
CA LEU A 135 -14.88 -5.34 0.36
C LEU A 135 -13.96 -4.43 1.18
N LEU A 136 -12.71 -4.25 0.74
CA LEU A 136 -11.76 -3.35 1.40
C LEU A 136 -12.26 -1.91 1.39
N GLU A 137 -12.71 -1.41 0.25
CA GLU A 137 -13.18 -0.03 0.13
C GLU A 137 -14.42 0.25 0.97
N ARG A 138 -15.35 -0.70 1.04
CA ARG A 138 -16.53 -0.55 1.89
C ARG A 138 -16.18 -0.55 3.37
N THR A 139 -15.15 -1.28 3.75
CA THR A 139 -14.75 -1.40 5.15
C THR A 139 -13.88 -0.23 5.60
N PHE A 140 -12.92 0.20 4.76
CA PHE A 140 -11.88 1.15 5.15
C PHE A 140 -11.90 2.46 4.35
N GLY A 141 -12.79 2.61 3.36
CA GLY A 141 -12.82 3.78 2.49
C GLY A 141 -11.86 3.64 1.31
N LYS A 142 -11.77 4.71 0.51
CA LYS A 142 -10.99 4.69 -0.74
C LYS A 142 -9.58 5.25 -0.60
N ASP A 143 -9.25 5.85 0.53
CA ASP A 143 -7.91 6.42 0.78
C ASP A 143 -6.96 5.34 1.29
N ILE A 144 -6.79 4.32 0.47
CA ILE A 144 -6.05 3.10 0.77
C ILE A 144 -5.18 2.70 -0.42
N THR A 145 -4.12 1.95 -0.13
CA THR A 145 -3.24 1.38 -1.16
C THR A 145 -3.01 -0.09 -0.85
N THR A 146 -3.23 -0.94 -1.84
CA THR A 146 -3.15 -2.40 -1.68
C THR A 146 -2.00 -2.98 -2.50
N ARG A 147 -1.19 -3.81 -1.88
CA ARG A 147 -0.06 -4.51 -2.52
C ARG A 147 -0.02 -5.95 -2.06
N THR A 148 0.42 -6.86 -2.94
CA THR A 148 0.71 -8.23 -2.52
C THR A 148 1.87 -8.20 -1.52
N PHE A 149 1.91 -9.19 -0.64
CA PHE A 149 2.98 -9.29 0.34
C PHE A 149 4.37 -9.40 -0.31
N GLU A 150 4.44 -10.06 -1.45
CA GLU A 150 5.70 -10.13 -2.21
C GLU A 150 6.18 -8.76 -2.68
N THR A 151 5.27 -7.92 -3.17
CA THR A 151 5.62 -6.54 -3.55
C THR A 151 6.11 -5.75 -2.34
N VAL A 152 5.47 -5.92 -1.19
CA VAL A 152 5.89 -5.25 0.05
C VAL A 152 7.30 -5.68 0.45
N ARG A 153 7.62 -6.96 0.32
CA ARG A 153 9.00 -7.47 0.57
C ARG A 153 10.02 -6.78 -0.33
N LYS A 154 9.71 -6.67 -1.63
CA LYS A 154 10.60 -6.01 -2.60
C LYS A 154 10.82 -4.55 -2.24
N CYS A 155 9.76 -3.85 -1.85
CA CYS A 155 9.85 -2.45 -1.42
C CYS A 155 10.69 -2.31 -0.14
N SER A 156 10.57 -3.22 0.80
CA SER A 156 11.33 -3.18 2.05
C SER A 156 12.83 -3.39 1.83
N ALA A 157 13.22 -4.06 0.75
CA ALA A 157 14.61 -4.33 0.40
C ALA A 157 15.23 -3.26 -0.50
N ALA A 158 14.47 -2.27 -0.90
CA ALA A 158 14.93 -1.23 -1.83
C ALA A 158 15.86 -0.21 -1.16
#